data_8434062a8e9542426fe347de498a8b0e
#
_entry.id   8434062a8e9542426fe347de498a8b0e
#
_cell.length_a   1.000
_cell.length_b   1.000
_cell.length_c   1.000
_cell.angle_alpha   90.00
_cell.angle_beta   90.00
_cell.angle_gamma   90.00
#
_symmetry.space_group_name_H-M   'P 1'
#
loop_
_entity.id
_entity.type
_entity.pdbx_description
1 polymer ?
#
loop_
_entity_poly.entity_id
_entity_poly.type
_entity_poly.pdbx_seq_one_letter_code
_entity_poly.pdbx_strand_id
1 'polypeptide(L)'
;MRIAICASEGAPYCKSGGLGDVMEALPAALARIPGNEVVLILPYYNKIKHNEAFPVEKVAEMQVQLSWRQQYAGVLKLANRNDGVTVYFIDNDYYFGSRTGAIYGNLDDGERFAFFSKACLDALATVNFIPDVMQCNDWQTAPIPTYLKAMYHGTFPHTRCMYTIHNIEYQGWANANFFDDVLGLPWEYRSVLDMNNSVNVMKGAIETADLVTTVSETYARELMYPYYAHGLDGIL
;
A
#
# COMPACT_ATOMS: atom_id res chain seq x y z
N MET A 1 8.28 -15.40 -11.46
CA MET A 1 8.45 -14.05 -10.91
C MET A 1 7.68 -13.95 -9.60
N ARG A 2 8.27 -13.36 -8.57
CA ARG A 2 7.63 -13.13 -7.27
C ARG A 2 7.01 -11.73 -7.26
N ILE A 3 5.72 -11.64 -7.06
CA ILE A 3 4.94 -10.40 -7.17
C ILE A 3 4.24 -10.15 -5.84
N ALA A 4 4.48 -8.98 -5.25
CA ALA A 4 3.73 -8.49 -4.10
C ALA A 4 2.79 -7.35 -4.54
N ILE A 5 1.52 -7.43 -4.18
CA ILE A 5 0.52 -6.40 -4.46
C ILE A 5 0.02 -5.86 -3.11
N CYS A 6 0.15 -4.56 -2.91
CA CYS A 6 -0.29 -3.87 -1.70
C CYS A 6 -1.47 -2.96 -2.03
N ALA A 7 -2.56 -3.09 -1.28
CA ALA A 7 -3.75 -2.28 -1.48
C ALA A 7 -4.50 -2.07 -0.15
N SER A 8 -5.28 -1.00 -0.10
CA SER A 8 -6.09 -0.68 1.08
C SER A 8 -7.42 -1.40 1.12
N GLU A 9 -7.87 -1.98 0.02
CA GLU A 9 -9.09 -2.77 -0.10
C GLU A 9 -8.94 -3.89 -1.13
N GLY A 10 -9.75 -4.94 -1.03
CA GLY A 10 -9.79 -6.05 -1.96
C GLY A 10 -11.02 -6.91 -1.75
N ALA A 11 -11.80 -7.15 -2.80
CA ALA A 11 -12.91 -8.08 -2.75
C ALA A 11 -12.37 -9.53 -2.69
N PRO A 12 -13.11 -10.44 -2.07
CA PRO A 12 -14.38 -10.27 -1.37
C PRO A 12 -14.24 -9.80 0.10
N TYR A 13 -13.04 -9.49 0.58
CA TYR A 13 -12.72 -9.26 1.98
C TYR A 13 -13.26 -7.93 2.51
N CYS A 14 -12.86 -6.85 1.87
CA CYS A 14 -13.32 -5.49 2.18
C CYS A 14 -13.25 -4.64 0.92
N LYS A 15 -14.35 -4.00 0.55
CA LYS A 15 -14.46 -3.20 -0.66
C LYS A 15 -15.23 -1.92 -0.37
N SER A 16 -14.74 -0.81 -0.93
CA SER A 16 -15.40 0.50 -0.95
C SER A 16 -15.61 1.00 -2.39
N GLY A 17 -14.69 0.69 -3.29
CA GLY A 17 -14.69 1.17 -4.67
C GLY A 17 -14.20 0.15 -5.68
N GLY A 18 -13.86 0.62 -6.90
CA GLY A 18 -13.38 -0.21 -8.00
C GLY A 18 -12.03 -0.86 -7.76
N LEU A 19 -11.19 -0.28 -6.87
CA LEU A 19 -9.92 -0.88 -6.47
C LEU A 19 -10.14 -2.29 -5.91
N GLY A 20 -11.20 -2.47 -5.11
CA GLY A 20 -11.54 -3.78 -4.55
C GLY A 20 -11.74 -4.86 -5.62
N ASP A 21 -12.41 -4.55 -6.74
CA ASP A 21 -12.62 -5.49 -7.85
C ASP A 21 -11.31 -5.81 -8.58
N VAL A 22 -10.45 -4.81 -8.77
CA VAL A 22 -9.13 -5.02 -9.38
C VAL A 22 -8.28 -5.95 -8.51
N MET A 23 -8.33 -5.79 -7.19
CA MET A 23 -7.58 -6.63 -6.23
C MET A 23 -8.14 -8.05 -6.08
N GLU A 24 -9.36 -8.29 -6.52
CA GLU A 24 -9.88 -9.66 -6.69
C GLU A 24 -9.35 -10.32 -7.97
N ALA A 25 -9.44 -9.60 -9.10
CA ALA A 25 -9.19 -10.15 -10.43
C ALA A 25 -7.71 -10.22 -10.81
N LEU A 26 -6.95 -9.15 -10.60
CA LEU A 26 -5.57 -9.02 -11.06
C LEU A 26 -4.61 -10.02 -10.40
N PRO A 27 -4.58 -10.18 -9.06
CA PRO A 27 -3.71 -11.17 -8.43
C PRO A 27 -3.98 -12.58 -8.93
N ALA A 28 -5.25 -12.97 -9.06
CA ALA A 28 -5.65 -14.28 -9.58
C ALA A 28 -5.24 -14.49 -11.04
N ALA A 29 -5.33 -13.45 -11.88
CA ALA A 29 -4.88 -13.52 -13.27
C ALA A 29 -3.37 -13.69 -13.36
N LEU A 30 -2.60 -12.97 -12.55
CA LEU A 30 -1.15 -13.07 -12.49
C LEU A 30 -0.67 -14.43 -11.96
N ALA A 31 -1.37 -15.00 -10.98
CA ALA A 31 -1.05 -16.31 -10.42
C ALA A 31 -1.27 -17.47 -11.41
N ARG A 32 -2.15 -17.31 -12.41
CA ARG A 32 -2.35 -18.30 -13.48
C ARG A 32 -1.18 -18.38 -14.47
N ILE A 33 -0.31 -17.36 -14.49
CA ILE A 33 0.87 -17.37 -15.37
C ILE A 33 1.92 -18.29 -14.77
N PRO A 34 2.35 -19.36 -15.48
CA PRO A 34 3.32 -20.32 -14.94
C PRO A 34 4.63 -19.64 -14.47
N GLY A 35 5.09 -20.00 -13.29
CA GLY A 35 6.30 -19.47 -12.69
C GLY A 35 6.10 -18.17 -11.90
N ASN A 36 4.88 -17.66 -11.79
CA ASN A 36 4.56 -16.56 -10.89
C ASN A 36 4.18 -17.09 -9.50
N GLU A 37 4.68 -16.39 -8.49
CA GLU A 37 4.29 -16.50 -7.08
C GLU A 37 3.72 -15.14 -6.66
N VAL A 38 2.43 -15.11 -6.32
CA VAL A 38 1.71 -13.84 -6.10
C VAL A 38 1.23 -13.73 -4.66
N VAL A 39 1.54 -12.60 -4.05
CA VAL A 39 1.11 -12.22 -2.71
C VAL A 39 0.25 -10.95 -2.80
N LEU A 40 -0.91 -10.94 -2.17
CA LEU A 40 -1.76 -9.78 -1.95
C LEU A 40 -1.71 -9.40 -0.46
N ILE A 41 -1.45 -8.14 -0.14
CA ILE A 41 -1.41 -7.63 1.23
C ILE A 41 -2.49 -6.58 1.43
N LEU A 42 -3.32 -6.79 2.43
CA LEU A 42 -4.46 -5.93 2.79
C LEU A 42 -4.45 -5.62 4.30
N PRO A 43 -5.06 -4.51 4.75
CA PRO A 43 -5.31 -4.31 6.17
C PRO A 43 -6.34 -5.31 6.71
N TYR A 44 -6.16 -5.77 7.97
CA TYR A 44 -7.11 -6.65 8.64
C TYR A 44 -8.24 -5.86 9.28
N TYR A 45 -9.18 -5.42 8.47
CA TYR A 45 -10.32 -4.64 8.94
C TYR A 45 -11.28 -5.44 9.82
N ASN A 46 -12.04 -4.74 10.66
CA ASN A 46 -13.07 -5.30 11.51
C ASN A 46 -14.04 -6.26 10.78
N LYS A 47 -14.45 -5.87 9.56
CA LYS A 47 -15.34 -6.69 8.71
C LYS A 47 -14.74 -8.04 8.33
N ILE A 48 -13.43 -8.12 8.19
CA ILE A 48 -12.71 -9.36 7.89
C ILE A 48 -12.58 -10.19 9.16
N LYS A 49 -12.15 -9.54 10.25
CA LYS A 49 -11.90 -10.16 11.55
C LYS A 49 -13.11 -10.92 12.12
N HIS A 50 -14.30 -10.40 11.88
CA HIS A 50 -15.55 -10.98 12.38
C HIS A 50 -16.33 -11.77 11.32
N ASN A 51 -15.69 -12.17 10.22
CA ASN A 51 -16.32 -12.96 9.16
C ASN A 51 -15.70 -14.37 9.10
N GLU A 52 -16.46 -15.36 9.51
CA GLU A 52 -16.07 -16.79 9.53
C GLU A 52 -15.74 -17.35 8.12
N ALA A 53 -16.18 -16.67 7.06
CA ALA A 53 -15.83 -17.04 5.68
C ALA A 53 -14.34 -16.79 5.36
N PHE A 54 -13.64 -16.01 6.18
CA PHE A 54 -12.23 -15.66 6.00
C PHE A 54 -11.36 -16.16 7.16
N PRO A 55 -11.20 -17.47 7.32
CA PRO A 55 -10.35 -18.03 8.36
C PRO A 55 -8.88 -17.65 8.09
N VAL A 56 -8.21 -17.19 9.13
CA VAL A 56 -6.82 -16.74 9.06
C VAL A 56 -5.94 -17.50 10.05
N GLU A 57 -4.68 -17.62 9.69
CA GLU A 57 -3.61 -18.16 10.52
C GLU A 57 -2.56 -17.05 10.75
N LYS A 58 -2.17 -16.83 12.01
CA LYS A 58 -1.08 -15.91 12.31
C LYS A 58 0.26 -16.57 11.97
N VAL A 59 0.96 -16.03 10.98
CA VAL A 59 2.23 -16.56 10.48
C VAL A 59 3.44 -15.80 10.99
N ALA A 60 3.27 -14.53 11.39
CA ALA A 60 4.32 -13.71 11.96
C ALA A 60 3.75 -12.56 12.80
N GLU A 61 4.63 -11.91 13.57
CA GLU A 61 4.35 -10.65 14.24
C GLU A 61 5.63 -9.80 14.30
N MET A 62 5.48 -8.48 14.36
CA MET A 62 6.60 -7.55 14.35
C MET A 62 6.21 -6.23 14.99
N GLN A 63 7.23 -5.39 15.26
CA GLN A 63 7.05 -3.99 15.64
C GLN A 63 7.42 -3.09 14.47
N VAL A 64 6.47 -2.30 14.02
CA VAL A 64 6.65 -1.35 12.91
C VAL A 64 7.03 0.02 13.49
N GLN A 65 8.18 0.53 13.08
CA GLN A 65 8.65 1.84 13.53
C GLN A 65 8.04 2.95 12.67
N LEU A 66 7.23 3.81 13.28
CA LEU A 66 6.74 5.05 12.67
C LEU A 66 7.40 6.25 13.36
N SER A 67 8.44 6.82 12.75
CA SER A 67 9.23 7.86 13.38
C SER A 67 9.63 7.46 14.81
N TRP A 68 9.18 8.17 15.86
CA TRP A 68 9.50 7.90 17.25
C TRP A 68 8.65 6.82 17.92
N ARG A 69 7.54 6.41 17.29
CA ARG A 69 6.60 5.41 17.87
C ARG A 69 6.78 4.04 17.25
N GLN A 70 6.54 3.01 18.06
CA GLN A 70 6.49 1.62 17.62
C GLN A 70 5.07 1.10 17.73
N GLN A 71 4.62 0.38 16.70
CA GLN A 71 3.29 -0.18 16.61
C GLN A 71 3.37 -1.68 16.31
N TYR A 72 2.60 -2.46 17.03
CA TYR A 72 2.44 -3.89 16.76
C TYR A 72 1.85 -4.12 15.37
N ALA A 73 2.34 -5.13 14.67
CA ALA A 73 1.74 -5.67 13.46
C ALA A 73 1.77 -7.20 13.48
N GLY A 74 0.59 -7.83 13.38
CA GLY A 74 0.47 -9.25 13.08
C GLY A 74 0.40 -9.46 11.56
N VAL A 75 0.98 -10.56 11.08
CA VAL A 75 0.83 -11.02 9.70
C VAL A 75 -0.06 -12.26 9.73
N LEU A 76 -1.27 -12.11 9.19
CA LEU A 76 -2.26 -13.18 9.14
C LEU A 76 -2.40 -13.68 7.70
N LYS A 77 -2.28 -14.98 7.50
CA LYS A 77 -2.47 -15.64 6.21
C LYS A 77 -3.88 -16.17 6.08
N LEU A 78 -4.56 -15.88 4.99
CA LEU A 78 -5.85 -16.49 4.66
C LEU A 78 -5.68 -17.99 4.39
N ALA A 79 -6.46 -18.83 5.10
CA ALA A 79 -6.27 -20.27 5.07
C ALA A 79 -6.97 -20.98 3.89
N ASN A 80 -8.04 -20.39 3.32
CA ASN A 80 -8.96 -21.10 2.41
C ASN A 80 -8.96 -20.58 0.96
N ARG A 81 -7.86 -19.94 0.50
CA ARG A 81 -7.74 -19.48 -0.90
C ARG A 81 -6.98 -20.50 -1.76
N ASN A 82 -7.54 -20.87 -2.94
CA ASN A 82 -7.05 -21.96 -3.78
C ASN A 82 -6.73 -21.55 -5.23
N ASP A 83 -6.65 -20.25 -5.53
CA ASP A 83 -6.40 -19.71 -6.88
C ASP A 83 -4.93 -19.40 -7.17
N GLY A 84 -4.03 -19.86 -6.29
CA GLY A 84 -2.59 -19.60 -6.41
C GLY A 84 -2.11 -18.28 -5.82
N VAL A 85 -3.02 -17.48 -5.25
CA VAL A 85 -2.67 -16.22 -4.58
C VAL A 85 -2.55 -16.45 -3.08
N THR A 86 -1.42 -16.07 -2.49
CA THR A 86 -1.30 -15.97 -1.04
C THR A 86 -1.82 -14.60 -0.59
N VAL A 87 -2.77 -14.58 0.34
CA VAL A 87 -3.29 -13.33 0.92
C VAL A 87 -2.77 -13.17 2.34
N TYR A 88 -2.12 -12.05 2.60
CA TYR A 88 -1.75 -11.62 3.94
C TYR A 88 -2.59 -10.42 4.37
N PHE A 89 -3.00 -10.45 5.62
CA PHE A 89 -3.62 -9.31 6.29
C PHE A 89 -2.67 -8.76 7.34
N ILE A 90 -2.54 -7.43 7.38
CA ILE A 90 -1.81 -6.72 8.44
C ILE A 90 -2.76 -6.44 9.58
N ASP A 91 -2.54 -7.12 10.70
CA ASP A 91 -3.34 -7.00 11.92
C ASP A 91 -2.78 -5.91 12.83
N ASN A 92 -3.64 -4.94 13.11
CA ASN A 92 -3.48 -3.96 14.17
C ASN A 92 -4.86 -3.48 14.59
N ASP A 93 -5.24 -3.77 15.83
CA ASP A 93 -6.59 -3.46 16.34
C ASP A 93 -6.84 -1.94 16.39
N TYR A 94 -5.84 -1.14 16.78
CA TYR A 94 -6.00 0.29 16.90
C TYR A 94 -6.27 0.96 15.55
N TYR A 95 -5.54 0.57 14.50
CA TYR A 95 -5.70 1.17 13.18
C TYR A 95 -6.83 0.54 12.35
N PHE A 96 -7.09 -0.77 12.50
CA PHE A 96 -8.01 -1.50 11.60
C PHE A 96 -9.01 -2.39 12.30
N GLY A 97 -8.57 -3.27 13.22
CA GLY A 97 -9.36 -4.38 13.70
C GLY A 97 -10.53 -4.00 14.59
N SER A 98 -10.45 -2.92 15.37
CA SER A 98 -11.53 -2.45 16.25
C SER A 98 -12.49 -1.46 15.58
N ARG A 99 -12.23 -1.01 14.35
CA ARG A 99 -13.00 0.04 13.68
C ARG A 99 -14.16 -0.53 12.90
N THR A 100 -15.38 -0.15 13.28
CA THR A 100 -16.63 -0.66 12.69
C THR A 100 -17.21 0.22 11.57
N GLY A 101 -16.64 1.40 11.34
CA GLY A 101 -17.12 2.38 10.36
C GLY A 101 -16.66 2.14 8.94
N ALA A 102 -16.68 3.20 8.14
CA ALA A 102 -16.11 3.22 6.80
C ALA A 102 -14.60 2.97 6.85
N ILE A 103 -14.08 2.34 5.79
CA ILE A 103 -12.63 2.05 5.71
C ILE A 103 -11.78 3.28 5.37
N TYR A 104 -12.41 4.37 4.97
CA TYR A 104 -11.80 5.67 4.67
C TYR A 104 -12.53 6.80 5.37
N GLY A 105 -11.89 7.98 5.41
CA GLY A 105 -12.48 9.20 5.96
C GLY A 105 -12.27 9.37 7.46
N ASN A 106 -11.33 8.66 8.06
CA ASN A 106 -10.97 8.85 9.47
C ASN A 106 -9.89 9.94 9.58
N LEU A 107 -9.91 10.68 10.69
CA LEU A 107 -8.96 11.78 10.94
C LEU A 107 -7.49 11.34 10.92
N ASP A 108 -7.22 10.09 11.24
CA ASP A 108 -5.88 9.50 11.28
C ASP A 108 -5.55 8.62 10.06
N ASP A 109 -6.30 8.74 8.96
CA ASP A 109 -6.05 7.95 7.74
C ASP A 109 -4.59 8.10 7.26
N GLY A 110 -4.00 9.28 7.36
CA GLY A 110 -2.59 9.49 7.04
C GLY A 110 -1.68 8.55 7.83
N GLU A 111 -1.79 8.55 9.16
CA GLU A 111 -0.94 7.75 10.04
C GLU A 111 -1.15 6.25 9.86
N ARG A 112 -2.41 5.79 9.83
CA ARG A 112 -2.69 4.36 9.73
C ARG A 112 -2.30 3.77 8.38
N PHE A 113 -2.36 4.52 7.28
CA PHE A 113 -1.89 4.05 5.99
C PHE A 113 -0.37 4.22 5.81
N ALA A 114 0.28 5.16 6.49
CA ALA A 114 1.73 5.17 6.64
C ALA A 114 2.20 3.93 7.41
N PHE A 115 1.53 3.57 8.52
CA PHE A 115 1.76 2.33 9.24
C PHE A 115 1.58 1.11 8.33
N PHE A 116 0.44 1.00 7.63
CA PHE A 116 0.17 -0.12 6.72
C PHE A 116 1.26 -0.27 5.67
N SER A 117 1.65 0.84 5.04
CA SER A 117 2.68 0.87 4.01
C SER A 117 4.02 0.32 4.51
N LYS A 118 4.45 0.74 5.68
CA LYS A 118 5.70 0.25 6.28
C LYS A 118 5.56 -1.19 6.74
N ALA A 119 4.41 -1.55 7.33
CA ALA A 119 4.09 -2.92 7.74
C ALA A 119 4.10 -3.90 6.57
N CYS A 120 3.71 -3.49 5.36
CA CYS A 120 3.82 -4.34 4.16
C CYS A 120 5.28 -4.74 3.88
N LEU A 121 6.22 -3.80 3.97
CA LEU A 121 7.64 -4.06 3.75
C LEU A 121 8.21 -4.96 4.86
N ASP A 122 7.95 -4.62 6.11
CA ASP A 122 8.39 -5.42 7.25
C ASP A 122 7.81 -6.84 7.24
N ALA A 123 6.53 -6.99 6.85
CA ALA A 123 5.87 -8.30 6.72
C ALA A 123 6.54 -9.16 5.65
N LEU A 124 6.78 -8.62 4.45
CA LEU A 124 7.44 -9.34 3.36
C LEU A 124 8.84 -9.81 3.77
N ALA A 125 9.60 -8.95 4.46
CA ALA A 125 10.92 -9.32 5.00
C ALA A 125 10.80 -10.44 6.05
N THR A 126 9.84 -10.32 6.98
CA THR A 126 9.65 -11.26 8.09
C THR A 126 9.20 -12.65 7.59
N VAL A 127 8.32 -12.72 6.58
CA VAL A 127 7.89 -13.99 5.99
C VAL A 127 8.86 -14.50 4.91
N ASN A 128 10.01 -13.83 4.73
CA ASN A 128 11.05 -14.18 3.75
C ASN A 128 10.54 -14.21 2.29
N PHE A 129 9.62 -13.30 1.97
CA PHE A 129 9.13 -13.09 0.61
C PHE A 129 9.78 -11.83 0.01
N ILE A 130 10.86 -12.00 -0.76
CA ILE A 130 11.51 -10.91 -1.48
C ILE A 130 10.91 -10.84 -2.88
N PRO A 131 10.08 -9.84 -3.20
CA PRO A 131 9.43 -9.76 -4.51
C PRO A 131 10.40 -9.24 -5.59
N ASP A 132 10.22 -9.72 -6.82
CA ASP A 132 10.84 -9.12 -8.01
C ASP A 132 10.13 -7.80 -8.35
N VAL A 133 8.78 -7.79 -8.20
CA VAL A 133 7.94 -6.62 -8.43
C VAL A 133 7.01 -6.39 -7.24
N MET A 134 6.95 -5.15 -6.78
CA MET A 134 5.99 -4.69 -5.79
C MET A 134 5.04 -3.68 -6.44
N GLN A 135 3.75 -4.01 -6.49
CA GLN A 135 2.71 -3.12 -6.99
C GLN A 135 2.00 -2.44 -5.82
N CYS A 136 2.00 -1.11 -5.84
CA CYS A 136 1.34 -0.26 -4.86
C CYS A 136 0.16 0.46 -5.51
N ASN A 137 -0.96 0.58 -4.80
CA ASN A 137 -2.23 1.05 -5.36
C ASN A 137 -2.77 2.23 -4.55
N ASP A 138 -2.96 3.37 -5.20
CA ASP A 138 -3.46 4.62 -4.65
C ASP A 138 -2.65 5.19 -3.47
N TRP A 139 -3.11 6.32 -2.92
CA TRP A 139 -2.39 7.06 -1.89
C TRP A 139 -2.17 6.28 -0.58
N GLN A 140 -3.03 5.32 -0.28
CA GLN A 140 -2.93 4.52 0.93
C GLN A 140 -1.69 3.60 0.96
N THR A 141 -1.12 3.33 -0.20
CA THR A 141 0.14 2.56 -0.33
C THR A 141 1.27 3.40 -0.94
N ALA A 142 1.01 4.67 -1.21
CA ALA A 142 1.99 5.61 -1.78
C ALA A 142 3.28 5.78 -0.94
N PRO A 143 3.28 5.65 0.40
CA PRO A 143 4.53 5.67 1.15
C PRO A 143 5.48 4.51 0.83
N ILE A 144 5.00 3.36 0.30
CA ILE A 144 5.83 2.17 0.04
C ILE A 144 6.99 2.46 -0.92
N PRO A 145 6.79 3.03 -2.14
CA PRO A 145 7.88 3.33 -3.05
C PRO A 145 8.98 4.20 -2.42
N THR A 146 8.56 5.22 -1.66
CA THR A 146 9.49 6.10 -0.97
C THR A 146 10.26 5.36 0.14
N TYR A 147 9.58 4.58 0.98
CA TYR A 147 10.23 3.75 2.00
C TYR A 147 11.20 2.74 1.40
N LEU A 148 10.77 2.06 0.32
CA LEU A 148 11.59 1.08 -0.37
C LEU A 148 12.92 1.67 -0.81
N LYS A 149 12.89 2.85 -1.43
CA LYS A 149 14.07 3.57 -1.92
C LYS A 149 14.91 4.17 -0.80
N ALA A 150 14.26 4.75 0.22
CA ALA A 150 14.95 5.47 1.29
C ALA A 150 15.55 4.55 2.35
N MET A 151 14.87 3.47 2.73
CA MET A 151 15.18 2.72 3.95
C MET A 151 15.31 1.21 3.73
N TYR A 152 14.70 0.64 2.69
CA TYR A 152 14.62 -0.82 2.47
C TYR A 152 15.42 -1.32 1.27
N HIS A 153 16.21 -0.47 0.63
CA HIS A 153 17.06 -0.87 -0.51
C HIS A 153 18.04 -2.01 -0.18
N GLY A 154 18.50 -2.09 1.07
CA GLY A 154 19.35 -3.19 1.55
C GLY A 154 18.60 -4.51 1.73
N THR A 155 17.30 -4.45 2.10
CA THR A 155 16.44 -5.62 2.29
C THR A 155 15.87 -6.12 0.96
N PHE A 156 15.55 -5.20 0.05
CA PHE A 156 14.94 -5.47 -1.26
C PHE A 156 15.79 -4.94 -2.42
N PRO A 157 17.05 -5.37 -2.58
CA PRO A 157 18.03 -4.72 -3.47
C PRO A 157 17.66 -4.79 -4.96
N HIS A 158 16.82 -5.74 -5.36
CA HIS A 158 16.44 -5.99 -6.75
C HIS A 158 14.95 -5.81 -7.02
N THR A 159 14.16 -5.48 -6.00
CA THR A 159 12.72 -5.26 -6.15
C THR A 159 12.44 -3.99 -6.94
N ARG A 160 11.61 -4.10 -7.98
CA ARG A 160 11.08 -2.97 -8.74
C ARG A 160 9.70 -2.59 -8.21
N CYS A 161 9.50 -1.30 -8.06
CA CYS A 161 8.23 -0.78 -7.54
C CYS A 161 7.38 -0.19 -8.66
N MET A 162 6.17 -0.69 -8.82
CA MET A 162 5.16 -0.14 -9.71
C MET A 162 4.08 0.55 -8.87
N TYR A 163 3.80 1.81 -9.16
CA TYR A 163 2.75 2.57 -8.52
C TYR A 163 1.58 2.76 -9.47
N THR A 164 0.37 2.34 -9.06
CA THR A 164 -0.85 2.40 -9.88
C THR A 164 -1.82 3.41 -9.28
N ILE A 165 -2.20 4.42 -10.08
CA ILE A 165 -3.17 5.44 -9.74
C ILE A 165 -4.54 5.00 -10.23
N HIS A 166 -5.48 4.74 -9.30
CA HIS A 166 -6.89 4.48 -9.59
C HIS A 166 -7.72 5.76 -9.51
N ASN A 167 -7.42 6.61 -8.53
CA ASN A 167 -8.07 7.92 -8.38
C ASN A 167 -7.07 8.99 -7.89
N ILE A 168 -6.68 9.89 -8.78
CA ILE A 168 -5.72 10.96 -8.49
C ILE A 168 -6.30 12.08 -7.61
N GLU A 169 -7.61 12.15 -7.43
CA GLU A 169 -8.25 13.15 -6.57
C GLU A 169 -7.82 13.00 -5.11
N TYR A 170 -7.58 11.75 -4.68
CA TYR A 170 -7.14 11.42 -3.32
C TYR A 170 -5.64 11.19 -3.30
N GLN A 171 -4.87 12.17 -2.79
CA GLN A 171 -3.41 12.18 -2.89
C GLN A 171 -2.69 11.93 -1.57
N GLY A 172 -3.43 11.80 -0.45
CA GLY A 172 -2.83 11.63 0.86
C GLY A 172 -2.10 12.88 1.34
N TRP A 173 -2.80 14.02 1.34
CA TRP A 173 -2.30 15.28 1.87
C TRP A 173 -2.19 15.27 3.39
N ALA A 174 -1.08 15.80 3.89
CA ALA A 174 -0.85 16.00 5.32
C ALA A 174 -0.08 17.30 5.57
N ASN A 175 -0.09 17.78 6.82
CA ASN A 175 0.72 18.94 7.19
C ASN A 175 2.22 18.63 7.10
N ALA A 176 3.04 19.69 7.08
CA ALA A 176 4.49 19.57 6.92
C ALA A 176 5.16 18.71 7.99
N ASN A 177 4.63 18.69 9.23
CA ASN A 177 5.23 17.92 10.33
C ASN A 177 5.01 16.42 10.17
N PHE A 178 4.06 15.99 9.33
CA PHE A 178 3.79 14.58 9.07
C PHE A 178 5.04 13.83 8.54
N PHE A 179 5.91 14.53 7.84
CA PHE A 179 7.18 13.98 7.36
C PHE A 179 8.05 13.46 8.50
N ASP A 180 8.29 14.30 9.52
CA ASP A 180 9.14 13.97 10.65
C ASP A 180 8.40 13.16 11.71
N ASP A 181 7.13 13.51 11.98
CA ASP A 181 6.36 12.96 13.11
C ASP A 181 5.77 11.58 12.82
N VAL A 182 5.44 11.30 11.56
CA VAL A 182 4.81 10.03 11.16
C VAL A 182 5.68 9.22 10.22
N LEU A 183 6.10 9.79 9.08
CA LEU A 183 6.82 9.01 8.08
C LEU A 183 8.22 8.62 8.55
N GLY A 184 8.91 9.49 9.27
CA GLY A 184 10.26 9.21 9.77
C GLY A 184 11.27 8.91 8.67
N LEU A 185 11.10 9.54 7.51
CA LEU A 185 12.00 9.42 6.37
C LEU A 185 13.29 10.22 6.58
N PRO A 186 14.41 9.80 5.97
CA PRO A 186 15.62 10.61 5.92
C PRO A 186 15.35 11.98 5.27
N TRP A 187 16.00 13.04 5.81
CA TRP A 187 15.71 14.44 5.44
C TRP A 187 15.89 14.73 3.94
N GLU A 188 16.81 14.04 3.26
CA GLU A 188 17.03 14.16 1.82
C GLU A 188 15.79 13.83 0.97
N TYR A 189 14.83 13.09 1.54
CA TYR A 189 13.54 12.77 0.88
C TYR A 189 12.47 13.84 1.11
N ARG A 190 12.75 14.90 1.88
CA ARG A 190 11.76 15.94 2.19
C ARG A 190 11.18 16.57 0.92
N SER A 191 12.03 16.98 -0.02
CA SER A 191 11.61 17.63 -1.26
C SER A 191 10.79 16.71 -2.17
N VAL A 192 10.98 15.40 -2.07
CA VAL A 192 10.24 14.38 -2.85
C VAL A 192 8.76 14.37 -2.48
N LEU A 193 8.42 14.61 -1.20
CA LEU A 193 7.04 14.63 -0.73
C LEU A 193 6.48 16.05 -0.57
N ASP A 194 7.35 17.08 -0.53
CA ASP A 194 6.88 18.46 -0.33
C ASP A 194 6.15 18.99 -1.56
N MET A 195 4.93 19.47 -1.33
CA MET A 195 4.11 20.15 -2.31
C MET A 195 3.34 21.27 -1.60
N ASN A 196 3.62 22.53 -1.96
CA ASN A 196 2.98 23.70 -1.37
C ASN A 196 3.13 23.78 0.17
N ASN A 197 4.32 23.49 0.71
CA ASN A 197 4.62 23.43 2.15
C ASN A 197 3.78 22.38 2.92
N SER A 198 3.33 21.37 2.24
CA SER A 198 2.57 20.23 2.80
C SER A 198 3.17 18.93 2.28
N VAL A 199 2.90 17.84 2.97
CA VAL A 199 3.28 16.50 2.50
C VAL A 199 2.19 16.00 1.55
N ASN A 200 2.60 15.55 0.36
CA ASN A 200 1.78 14.80 -0.58
C ASN A 200 2.41 13.43 -0.83
N VAL A 201 1.82 12.38 -0.27
CA VAL A 201 2.42 11.04 -0.37
C VAL A 201 2.32 10.45 -1.78
N MET A 202 1.28 10.81 -2.55
CA MET A 202 1.16 10.38 -3.95
C MET A 202 2.28 10.97 -4.82
N LYS A 203 2.61 12.27 -4.62
CA LYS A 203 3.79 12.88 -5.25
C LYS A 203 5.05 12.07 -4.94
N GLY A 204 5.25 11.74 -3.66
CA GLY A 204 6.37 10.89 -3.24
C GLY A 204 6.44 9.57 -3.99
N ALA A 205 5.29 8.89 -4.16
CA ALA A 205 5.21 7.64 -4.88
C ALA A 205 5.55 7.80 -6.37
N ILE A 206 5.03 8.84 -7.03
CA ILE A 206 5.30 9.12 -8.45
C ILE A 206 6.80 9.35 -8.68
N GLU A 207 7.46 10.11 -7.82
CA GLU A 207 8.89 10.43 -7.95
C GLU A 207 9.83 9.27 -7.57
N THR A 208 9.35 8.29 -6.79
CA THR A 208 10.21 7.21 -6.27
C THR A 208 9.93 5.84 -6.87
N ALA A 209 8.78 5.60 -7.48
CA ALA A 209 8.48 4.35 -8.17
C ALA A 209 9.34 4.17 -9.43
N ASP A 210 9.62 2.91 -9.79
CA ASP A 210 10.30 2.58 -11.06
C ASP A 210 9.36 2.73 -12.26
N LEU A 211 8.04 2.57 -12.04
CA LEU A 211 7.00 2.70 -13.06
C LEU A 211 5.72 3.24 -12.43
N VAL A 212 5.13 4.24 -13.06
CA VAL A 212 3.81 4.77 -12.72
C VAL A 212 2.81 4.32 -13.78
N THR A 213 1.67 3.80 -13.34
CA THR A 213 0.60 3.30 -14.21
C THR A 213 -0.76 3.81 -13.75
N THR A 214 -1.76 3.67 -14.61
CA THR A 214 -3.16 3.93 -14.27
C THR A 214 -4.08 2.92 -14.98
N VAL A 215 -5.39 3.03 -14.74
CA VAL A 215 -6.39 2.00 -15.06
C VAL A 215 -6.88 2.00 -16.50
N SER A 216 -6.57 3.02 -17.31
CA SER A 216 -6.93 3.05 -18.74
C SER A 216 -6.04 4.01 -19.52
N GLU A 217 -5.93 3.77 -20.84
CA GLU A 217 -5.20 4.67 -21.74
C GLU A 217 -5.81 6.07 -21.81
N THR A 218 -7.15 6.16 -21.74
CA THR A 218 -7.83 7.45 -21.71
C THR A 218 -7.47 8.22 -20.46
N TYR A 219 -7.56 7.57 -19.29
CA TYR A 219 -7.20 8.20 -18.03
C TYR A 219 -5.73 8.59 -17.98
N ALA A 220 -4.83 7.77 -18.53
CA ALA A 220 -3.41 8.13 -18.64
C ALA A 220 -3.18 9.43 -19.45
N ARG A 221 -3.96 9.63 -20.52
CA ARG A 221 -3.89 10.89 -21.30
C ARG A 221 -4.50 12.07 -20.55
N GLU A 222 -5.63 11.86 -19.86
CA GLU A 222 -6.29 12.88 -19.04
C GLU A 222 -5.37 13.39 -17.93
N LEU A 223 -4.66 12.49 -17.25
CA LEU A 223 -3.72 12.83 -16.18
C LEU A 223 -2.55 13.74 -16.63
N MET A 224 -2.30 13.86 -17.93
CA MET A 224 -1.30 14.80 -18.46
C MET A 224 -1.81 16.24 -18.54
N TYR A 225 -3.09 16.51 -18.23
CA TYR A 225 -3.66 17.85 -18.27
C TYR A 225 -3.92 18.38 -16.84
N PRO A 226 -3.59 19.65 -16.56
CA PRO A 226 -3.71 20.25 -15.22
C PRO A 226 -5.08 20.05 -14.55
N TYR A 227 -6.15 20.14 -15.33
CA TYR A 227 -7.51 19.97 -14.83
C TYR A 227 -7.77 18.59 -14.21
N TYR A 228 -7.27 17.53 -14.85
CA TYR A 228 -7.50 16.15 -14.40
C TYR A 228 -6.40 15.63 -13.46
N ALA A 229 -5.21 16.22 -13.53
CA ALA A 229 -4.07 15.79 -12.71
C ALA A 229 -4.09 16.34 -11.28
N HIS A 230 -5.02 17.24 -10.96
CA HIS A 230 -5.12 17.84 -9.64
C HIS A 230 -3.79 18.43 -9.12
N GLY A 231 -3.00 19.03 -10.04
CA GLY A 231 -1.72 19.66 -9.75
C GLY A 231 -0.50 18.73 -9.79
N LEU A 232 -0.66 17.48 -10.22
CA LEU A 232 0.44 16.53 -10.37
C LEU A 232 0.92 16.36 -11.82
N ASP A 233 0.34 17.10 -12.78
CA ASP A 233 0.68 17.07 -14.22
C ASP A 233 2.14 17.39 -14.54
N GLY A 234 2.80 18.16 -13.67
CA GLY A 234 4.22 18.50 -13.83
C GLY A 234 5.21 17.41 -13.39
N ILE A 235 4.73 16.33 -12.79
CA ILE A 235 5.56 15.22 -12.29
C ILE A 235 5.14 13.84 -12.82
N LEU A 236 4.00 13.76 -13.53
CA LEU A 236 3.56 12.60 -14.30
C LEU A 236 4.19 12.60 -15.68
#